data_dc996293bc61cde51ada335c04d251dc
#
_entry.id   dc996293bc61cde51ada335c04d251dc
#
_cell.length_a   1.000
_cell.length_b   1.000
_cell.length_c   1.000
_cell.angle_alpha   90.00
_cell.angle_beta   90.00
_cell.angle_gamma   90.00
#
_symmetry.space_group_name_H-M   'P 1'
#
loop_
_entity.id
_entity.type
_entity.pdbx_description
1 polymer ?
#
loop_
_entity_poly.entity_id
_entity_poly.type
_entity_poly.pdbx_seq_one_letter_code
_entity_poly.pdbx_strand_id
1 'polypeptide(L)'
;MTKMELLLGDEAIGLAALHANIGGAFSYPGTPATEIFEFIEAHPGRDGRVAARWSANEKVAYEEALGMSYAGRRAIVSMKHVGLNVAADPFVNSALTGVNGGLVLVVADDPGMHSSQNEQDSRFYGEFAQIPVLEPANQQEAYDLTREAFEVSEQFNLPVMVRVVTRLSHSRANVRVAAEDALKPNGERLPPPDSNNWVLVPSNARRRFRRLLSMQPVLREWSKKSPHNELKLAGRRGIIASGIAYNYVREALGGRGDFSLLRISTYPLPTESIRELVNHCDDILVVEEGYPFIETRLNGLLGVAGTAIRGKLTGPLPPDGELTPDLVAAALGQPFTAPQPALADLTGRPPALCRGCPHADTFKAIIEATAGFPDAILFSDIGCYTLGVLPPYRAVHSCVDMGASIAMAHGAALAGAYPVLCTIGDSTFTHSGMTPLIGAARANADMTVFVLDNATVAMTGGQETMAAGQQLLDLLKGLGVPERHLHIIEPLSKNHSENVARITQAISHHGLSVIVAQRECIHNRRKAKPEPAAAKPACAGRGQ
;
A
#
# COMPACT_ATOMS: atom_id res chain seq x y z
N MET A 1 9.96 19.59 -26.26
CA MET A 1 8.60 19.28 -26.76
C MET A 1 7.90 18.41 -25.74
N THR A 2 6.59 18.44 -25.64
CA THR A 2 5.82 17.51 -24.77
C THR A 2 5.41 16.30 -25.59
N LYS A 3 5.39 15.11 -24.96
CA LYS A 3 4.95 13.85 -25.54
C LYS A 3 3.64 13.42 -24.87
N MET A 4 2.77 12.74 -25.60
CA MET A 4 1.58 12.10 -25.02
C MET A 4 1.86 10.62 -24.82
N GLU A 5 1.60 10.11 -23.62
CA GLU A 5 1.73 8.70 -23.27
C GLU A 5 0.46 8.18 -22.62
N LEU A 6 0.08 6.95 -22.92
CA LEU A 6 -1.06 6.28 -22.31
C LEU A 6 -0.58 5.52 -21.07
N LEU A 7 -0.86 6.06 -19.89
CA LEU A 7 -0.33 5.57 -18.61
C LEU A 7 -1.44 5.22 -17.63
N LEU A 8 -1.19 4.21 -16.79
CA LEU A 8 -1.90 4.04 -15.50
C LEU A 8 -1.57 5.22 -14.57
N GLY A 9 -2.39 5.44 -13.55
CA GLY A 9 -2.06 6.41 -12.50
C GLY A 9 -0.72 6.10 -11.85
N ASP A 10 -0.48 4.84 -11.53
CA ASP A 10 0.78 4.38 -10.94
C ASP A 10 1.99 4.55 -11.87
N GLU A 11 1.82 4.21 -13.16
CA GLU A 11 2.85 4.44 -14.19
C GLU A 11 3.16 5.94 -14.34
N ALA A 12 2.14 6.80 -14.26
CA ALA A 12 2.32 8.25 -14.32
C ALA A 12 3.10 8.80 -13.11
N ILE A 13 2.86 8.28 -11.91
CA ILE A 13 3.61 8.60 -10.69
C ILE A 13 5.06 8.12 -10.82
N GLY A 14 5.28 6.87 -11.25
CA GLY A 14 6.62 6.32 -11.47
C GLY A 14 7.43 7.13 -12.47
N LEU A 15 6.82 7.50 -13.61
CA LEU A 15 7.46 8.35 -14.62
C LEU A 15 7.74 9.75 -14.08
N ALA A 16 6.81 10.33 -13.31
CA ALA A 16 7.00 11.63 -12.68
C ALA A 16 8.19 11.66 -11.73
N ALA A 17 8.36 10.60 -10.94
CA ALA A 17 9.50 10.44 -10.03
C ALA A 17 10.83 10.37 -10.81
N LEU A 18 10.89 9.59 -11.89
CA LEU A 18 12.05 9.53 -12.79
C LEU A 18 12.35 10.91 -13.39
N HIS A 19 11.32 11.63 -13.82
CA HIS A 19 11.44 12.98 -14.37
C HIS A 19 11.75 14.04 -13.31
N ALA A 20 11.54 13.75 -12.03
CA ALA A 20 11.99 14.56 -10.91
C ALA A 20 13.44 14.25 -10.49
N ASN A 21 14.15 13.38 -11.20
CA ASN A 21 15.53 13.01 -10.93
C ASN A 21 15.75 12.40 -9.56
N ILE A 22 14.97 11.38 -9.19
CA ILE A 22 15.18 10.65 -7.95
C ILE A 22 16.51 9.89 -7.95
N GLY A 23 17.13 9.79 -6.77
CA GLY A 23 18.28 8.93 -6.52
C GLY A 23 17.88 7.48 -6.23
N GLY A 24 16.66 7.27 -5.71
CA GLY A 24 16.14 5.94 -5.44
C GLY A 24 14.65 5.85 -5.21
N ALA A 25 14.17 4.63 -5.36
CA ALA A 25 12.81 4.22 -5.10
C ALA A 25 12.81 2.97 -4.20
N PHE A 26 11.93 2.95 -3.22
CA PHE A 26 11.82 1.89 -2.22
C PHE A 26 10.36 1.51 -2.02
N SER A 27 10.06 0.23 -1.89
CA SER A 27 8.69 -0.25 -1.71
C SER A 27 8.68 -1.64 -1.07
N TYR A 28 7.53 -2.01 -0.52
CA TYR A 28 7.15 -3.39 -0.28
C TYR A 28 5.91 -3.70 -1.12
N PRO A 29 5.81 -4.90 -1.73
CA PRO A 29 4.69 -5.21 -2.63
C PRO A 29 3.32 -5.11 -1.96
N GLY A 30 2.43 -4.25 -2.47
CA GLY A 30 1.09 -4.03 -1.92
C GLY A 30 0.16 -3.33 -2.91
N THR A 31 -0.79 -4.08 -3.50
CA THR A 31 -1.81 -3.53 -4.40
C THR A 31 -2.74 -2.57 -3.63
N PRO A 32 -3.00 -1.33 -4.11
CA PRO A 32 -2.83 -0.85 -5.49
C PRO A 32 -1.61 0.06 -5.73
N ALA A 33 -0.49 -0.08 -5.04
CA ALA A 33 0.70 0.77 -5.18
C ALA A 33 1.92 0.04 -5.79
N THR A 34 1.79 -1.25 -6.10
CA THR A 34 2.90 -2.11 -6.56
C THR A 34 3.47 -1.62 -7.88
N GLU A 35 2.60 -1.23 -8.82
CA GLU A 35 2.94 -0.85 -10.18
C GLU A 35 3.76 0.44 -10.26
N ILE A 36 3.72 1.31 -9.24
CA ILE A 36 4.57 2.52 -9.16
C ILE A 36 6.04 2.10 -9.15
N PHE A 37 6.38 1.18 -8.25
CA PHE A 37 7.75 0.71 -8.11
C PHE A 37 8.18 -0.16 -9.29
N GLU A 38 7.33 -1.09 -9.75
CA GLU A 38 7.61 -1.95 -10.92
C GLU A 38 7.91 -1.11 -12.16
N PHE A 39 7.21 0.00 -12.36
CA PHE A 39 7.49 0.92 -13.46
C PHE A 39 8.89 1.55 -13.33
N ILE A 40 9.25 2.02 -12.13
CA ILE A 40 10.58 2.62 -11.90
C ILE A 40 11.68 1.57 -12.07
N GLU A 41 11.50 0.36 -11.55
CA GLU A 41 12.46 -0.74 -11.67
C GLU A 41 12.69 -1.15 -13.14
N ALA A 42 11.61 -1.16 -13.94
CA ALA A 42 11.69 -1.44 -15.38
C ALA A 42 12.36 -0.31 -16.18
N HIS A 43 12.38 0.91 -15.64
CA HIS A 43 12.91 2.11 -16.31
C HIS A 43 13.93 2.84 -15.41
N PRO A 44 15.09 2.27 -15.10
CA PRO A 44 16.01 2.78 -14.06
C PRO A 44 16.71 4.10 -14.40
N GLY A 45 16.13 4.89 -15.31
CA GLY A 45 16.68 6.14 -15.82
C GLY A 45 17.73 5.92 -16.90
N ARG A 46 18.14 7.02 -17.60
CA ARG A 46 19.05 6.98 -18.76
C ARG A 46 20.37 6.28 -18.49
N ASP A 47 20.84 6.26 -17.24
CA ASP A 47 22.19 5.81 -16.89
C ASP A 47 22.18 4.70 -15.81
N GLY A 48 21.02 4.11 -15.51
CA GLY A 48 20.91 3.12 -14.43
C GLY A 48 21.24 3.67 -13.03
N ARG A 49 21.08 4.99 -12.83
CA ARG A 49 21.49 5.68 -11.59
C ARG A 49 20.45 5.64 -10.48
N VAL A 50 19.23 5.20 -10.78
CA VAL A 50 18.16 5.09 -9.77
C VAL A 50 18.33 3.77 -9.04
N ALA A 51 18.55 3.84 -7.73
CA ALA A 51 18.57 2.67 -6.88
C ALA A 51 17.12 2.23 -6.59
N ALA A 52 16.59 1.29 -7.36
CA ALA A 52 15.28 0.70 -7.13
C ALA A 52 15.46 -0.61 -6.33
N ARG A 53 14.79 -0.72 -5.18
CA ARG A 53 14.88 -1.91 -4.31
C ARG A 53 13.56 -2.22 -3.64
N TRP A 54 13.14 -3.47 -3.74
CA TRP A 54 12.13 -4.03 -2.85
C TRP A 54 12.73 -4.18 -1.46
N SER A 55 12.06 -3.64 -0.47
CA SER A 55 12.49 -3.69 0.94
C SER A 55 11.81 -4.83 1.68
N ALA A 56 12.30 -5.19 2.87
CA ALA A 56 11.74 -6.29 3.65
C ALA A 56 10.32 -5.99 4.18
N ASN A 57 10.04 -4.71 4.46
CA ASN A 57 8.72 -4.18 4.79
C ASN A 57 8.68 -2.67 4.54
N GLU A 58 7.50 -2.06 4.74
CA GLU A 58 7.28 -0.65 4.47
C GLU A 58 8.03 0.28 5.43
N LYS A 59 8.27 -0.15 6.68
CA LYS A 59 9.10 0.59 7.63
C LYS A 59 10.53 0.72 7.10
N VAL A 60 11.12 -0.39 6.66
CA VAL A 60 12.46 -0.41 6.08
C VAL A 60 12.50 0.40 4.79
N ALA A 61 11.51 0.27 3.91
CA ALA A 61 11.40 1.06 2.68
C ALA A 61 11.42 2.57 2.98
N TYR A 62 10.66 3.00 3.97
CA TYR A 62 10.62 4.41 4.36
C TYR A 62 11.95 4.88 4.96
N GLU A 63 12.57 4.08 5.80
CA GLU A 63 13.88 4.38 6.43
C GLU A 63 15.01 4.47 5.39
N GLU A 64 15.01 3.60 4.39
CA GLU A 64 15.95 3.65 3.26
C GLU A 64 15.76 4.94 2.44
N ALA A 65 14.53 5.32 2.13
CA ALA A 65 14.20 6.56 1.44
C ALA A 65 14.60 7.80 2.27
N LEU A 66 14.36 7.78 3.56
CA LEU A 66 14.74 8.86 4.48
C LEU A 66 16.27 9.00 4.57
N GLY A 67 17.00 7.88 4.66
CA GLY A 67 18.46 7.86 4.63
C GLY A 67 19.03 8.45 3.34
N MET A 68 18.42 8.13 2.20
CA MET A 68 18.77 8.72 0.90
C MET A 68 18.50 10.23 0.86
N SER A 69 17.37 10.66 1.40
CA SER A 69 17.03 12.08 1.54
C SER A 69 18.04 12.81 2.41
N TYR A 70 18.41 12.27 3.56
CA TYR A 70 19.46 12.84 4.42
C TYR A 70 20.80 12.96 3.69
N ALA A 71 21.10 12.01 2.84
CA ALA A 71 22.27 12.05 1.97
C ALA A 71 22.17 13.08 0.84
N GLY A 72 21.11 13.87 0.75
CA GLY A 72 20.94 14.97 -0.19
C GLY A 72 20.45 14.56 -1.57
N ARG A 73 19.77 13.40 -1.69
CA ARG A 73 19.16 12.93 -2.95
C ARG A 73 17.65 12.81 -2.79
N ARG A 74 16.91 13.10 -3.86
CA ARG A 74 15.47 12.85 -3.93
C ARG A 74 15.18 11.35 -3.83
N ALA A 75 14.19 10.98 -3.03
CA ALA A 75 13.73 9.60 -2.89
C ALA A 75 12.22 9.51 -2.93
N ILE A 76 11.71 8.41 -3.50
CA ILE A 76 10.30 8.05 -3.45
C ILE A 76 10.13 6.73 -2.70
N VAL A 77 9.08 6.66 -1.89
CA VAL A 77 8.62 5.42 -1.29
C VAL A 77 7.13 5.25 -1.60
N SER A 78 6.74 4.06 -2.03
CA SER A 78 5.34 3.75 -2.35
C SER A 78 4.84 2.59 -1.52
N MET A 79 3.59 2.70 -1.07
CA MET A 79 2.94 1.65 -0.27
C MET A 79 1.42 1.78 -0.31
N LYS A 80 0.75 0.68 0.00
CA LYS A 80 -0.69 0.72 0.26
C LYS A 80 -0.96 1.31 1.66
N HIS A 81 -2.22 1.70 1.95
CA HIS A 81 -2.58 2.34 3.23
C HIS A 81 -2.22 1.50 4.48
N VAL A 82 -2.36 0.18 4.44
CA VAL A 82 -1.96 -0.67 5.58
C VAL A 82 -0.45 -0.71 5.78
N GLY A 83 0.34 -0.52 4.71
CA GLY A 83 1.78 -0.38 4.79
C GLY A 83 2.19 0.91 5.52
N LEU A 84 1.39 1.99 5.40
CA LEU A 84 1.64 3.21 6.17
C LEU A 84 1.51 2.97 7.68
N ASN A 85 0.65 2.05 8.12
CA ASN A 85 0.58 1.67 9.52
C ASN A 85 1.91 1.07 10.00
N VAL A 86 2.57 0.27 9.16
CA VAL A 86 3.88 -0.34 9.45
C VAL A 86 4.99 0.73 9.47
N ALA A 87 4.93 1.69 8.55
CA ALA A 87 5.89 2.78 8.41
C ALA A 87 5.58 4.00 9.30
N ALA A 88 4.52 3.97 10.12
CA ALA A 88 4.02 5.14 10.83
C ALA A 88 5.06 5.81 11.73
N ASP A 89 5.86 5.03 12.45
CA ASP A 89 6.86 5.61 13.37
C ASP A 89 7.94 6.43 12.64
N PRO A 90 8.70 5.89 11.66
CA PRO A 90 9.67 6.69 10.92
C PRO A 90 9.00 7.81 10.11
N PHE A 91 7.79 7.60 9.60
CA PHE A 91 7.03 8.62 8.87
C PHE A 91 6.73 9.85 9.75
N VAL A 92 6.13 9.66 10.92
CA VAL A 92 5.80 10.76 11.85
C VAL A 92 7.06 11.44 12.36
N ASN A 93 8.10 10.68 12.70
CA ASN A 93 9.37 11.22 13.17
C ASN A 93 10.08 12.04 12.08
N SER A 94 9.95 11.68 10.81
CA SER A 94 10.56 12.43 9.71
C SER A 94 9.97 13.84 9.53
N ALA A 95 8.71 14.07 9.92
CA ALA A 95 8.13 15.41 9.98
C ALA A 95 8.83 16.31 11.03
N LEU A 96 9.32 15.71 12.11
CA LEU A 96 10.11 16.42 13.14
C LEU A 96 11.55 16.64 12.67
N THR A 97 12.25 15.60 12.25
CA THR A 97 13.64 15.71 11.79
C THR A 97 13.74 16.57 10.53
N GLY A 98 12.68 16.59 9.73
CA GLY A 98 12.71 17.16 8.39
C GLY A 98 13.49 16.26 7.42
N VAL A 99 13.65 16.77 6.21
CA VAL A 99 14.34 16.10 5.09
C VAL A 99 15.44 17.01 4.54
N ASN A 100 16.30 16.47 3.69
CA ASN A 100 17.35 17.23 2.98
C ASN A 100 17.10 17.20 1.46
N GLY A 101 17.31 16.05 0.80
CA GLY A 101 16.75 15.84 -0.55
C GLY A 101 15.25 15.58 -0.47
N GLY A 102 14.49 15.95 -1.49
CA GLY A 102 13.04 15.78 -1.51
C GLY A 102 12.62 14.31 -1.22
N LEU A 103 11.74 14.13 -0.26
CA LEU A 103 11.17 12.84 0.12
C LEU A 103 9.67 12.81 -0.16
N VAL A 104 9.26 11.95 -1.07
CA VAL A 104 7.86 11.76 -1.44
C VAL A 104 7.41 10.37 -1.01
N LEU A 105 6.35 10.33 -0.22
CA LEU A 105 5.63 9.13 0.16
C LEU A 105 4.35 9.03 -0.68
N VAL A 106 4.21 8.00 -1.50
CA VAL A 106 2.95 7.71 -2.18
C VAL A 106 2.18 6.66 -1.39
N VAL A 107 0.95 6.99 -1.05
CA VAL A 107 0.04 6.06 -0.37
C VAL A 107 -1.18 5.83 -1.23
N ALA A 108 -1.44 4.56 -1.57
CA ALA A 108 -2.61 4.15 -2.31
C ALA A 108 -3.65 3.54 -1.37
N ASP A 109 -4.75 4.28 -1.18
CA ASP A 109 -5.92 3.81 -0.44
C ASP A 109 -6.78 2.90 -1.31
N ASP A 110 -7.53 2.01 -0.68
CA ASP A 110 -8.38 1.02 -1.36
C ASP A 110 -9.84 1.10 -0.89
N PRO A 111 -10.57 2.19 -1.25
CA PRO A 111 -11.99 2.32 -0.94
C PRO A 111 -12.79 1.13 -1.53
N GLY A 112 -13.68 0.55 -0.72
CA GLY A 112 -14.40 -0.65 -1.10
C GLY A 112 -13.62 -1.96 -0.93
N MET A 113 -12.38 -1.90 -0.44
CA MET A 113 -11.57 -3.09 -0.09
C MET A 113 -11.43 -4.10 -1.23
N HIS A 114 -11.07 -3.65 -2.44
CA HIS A 114 -10.91 -4.53 -3.61
C HIS A 114 -9.81 -5.60 -3.39
N SER A 115 -8.75 -5.25 -2.65
CA SER A 115 -7.65 -6.15 -2.32
C SER A 115 -7.13 -5.99 -0.88
N SER A 116 -7.91 -5.36 0.00
CA SER A 116 -7.47 -5.00 1.35
C SER A 116 -8.35 -5.64 2.42
N GLN A 117 -7.79 -5.85 3.59
CA GLN A 117 -8.49 -6.40 4.76
C GLN A 117 -9.30 -5.34 5.53
N ASN A 118 -9.11 -4.07 5.24
CA ASN A 118 -9.88 -2.95 5.80
C ASN A 118 -9.89 -1.76 4.83
N GLU A 119 -10.75 -0.80 5.09
CA GLU A 119 -10.75 0.52 4.45
C GLU A 119 -10.12 1.53 5.40
N GLN A 120 -9.21 2.37 4.90
CA GLN A 120 -8.57 3.45 5.65
C GLN A 120 -8.43 4.68 4.75
N ASP A 121 -8.19 5.83 5.37
CA ASP A 121 -7.95 7.09 4.68
C ASP A 121 -6.63 7.70 5.16
N SER A 122 -5.63 7.68 4.30
CA SER A 122 -4.28 8.13 4.62
C SER A 122 -4.16 9.64 4.84
N ARG A 123 -5.16 10.45 4.46
CA ARG A 123 -5.20 11.90 4.77
C ARG A 123 -5.12 12.17 6.27
N PHE A 124 -5.70 11.28 7.10
CA PHE A 124 -5.59 11.39 8.56
C PHE A 124 -4.15 11.28 9.05
N TYR A 125 -3.34 10.43 8.41
CA TYR A 125 -1.91 10.34 8.72
C TYR A 125 -1.15 11.61 8.32
N GLY A 126 -1.46 12.17 7.15
CA GLY A 126 -0.87 13.43 6.71
C GLY A 126 -1.18 14.59 7.66
N GLU A 127 -2.44 14.68 8.14
CA GLU A 127 -2.84 15.67 9.14
C GLU A 127 -2.18 15.42 10.50
N PHE A 128 -2.15 14.15 10.96
CA PHE A 128 -1.50 13.78 12.22
C PHE A 128 -0.01 14.11 12.22
N ALA A 129 0.68 13.83 11.11
CA ALA A 129 2.09 14.18 10.93
C ALA A 129 2.31 15.68 10.63
N GLN A 130 1.24 16.45 10.35
CA GLN A 130 1.26 17.88 10.04
C GLN A 130 2.11 18.24 8.82
N ILE A 131 2.04 17.43 7.76
CA ILE A 131 2.79 17.56 6.51
C ILE A 131 1.90 17.93 5.33
N PRO A 132 2.46 18.43 4.21
CA PRO A 132 1.70 18.59 2.96
C PRO A 132 1.22 17.24 2.42
N VAL A 133 -0.04 17.22 1.94
CA VAL A 133 -0.61 16.10 1.20
C VAL A 133 -1.10 16.60 -0.15
N LEU A 134 -0.81 15.86 -1.21
CA LEU A 134 -1.27 16.12 -2.58
C LEU A 134 -2.18 14.97 -2.99
N GLU A 135 -3.36 15.30 -3.51
CA GLU A 135 -4.40 14.33 -3.87
C GLU A 135 -4.84 14.55 -5.32
N PRO A 136 -4.18 13.89 -6.30
CA PRO A 136 -4.49 14.07 -7.72
C PRO A 136 -5.87 13.54 -8.07
N ALA A 137 -6.55 14.21 -9.01
CA ALA A 137 -7.86 13.80 -9.50
C ALA A 137 -7.80 12.89 -10.73
N ASN A 138 -6.70 12.88 -11.46
CA ASN A 138 -6.53 12.12 -12.70
C ASN A 138 -5.04 11.83 -12.96
N GLN A 139 -4.75 11.06 -14.02
CA GLN A 139 -3.39 10.64 -14.37
C GLN A 139 -2.46 11.80 -14.72
N GLN A 140 -2.99 12.86 -15.37
CA GLN A 140 -2.18 14.06 -15.63
C GLN A 140 -1.72 14.70 -14.32
N GLU A 141 -2.64 14.84 -13.37
CA GLU A 141 -2.32 15.38 -12.06
C GLU A 141 -1.45 14.45 -11.23
N ALA A 142 -1.63 13.12 -11.37
CA ALA A 142 -0.75 12.15 -10.74
C ALA A 142 0.72 12.37 -11.18
N TYR A 143 0.94 12.67 -12.46
CA TYR A 143 2.24 13.03 -12.99
C TYR A 143 2.72 14.41 -12.51
N ASP A 144 1.89 15.46 -12.66
CA ASP A 144 2.29 16.83 -12.37
C ASP A 144 2.52 17.06 -10.86
N LEU A 145 1.57 16.62 -10.01
CA LEU A 145 1.66 16.77 -8.55
C LEU A 145 2.77 15.93 -7.94
N THR A 146 3.08 14.75 -8.47
CA THR A 146 4.23 13.97 -7.98
C THR A 146 5.55 14.69 -8.25
N ARG A 147 5.70 15.36 -9.38
CA ARG A 147 6.89 16.19 -9.65
C ARG A 147 6.96 17.38 -8.71
N GLU A 148 5.84 18.09 -8.53
CA GLU A 148 5.73 19.22 -7.61
C GLU A 148 6.01 18.80 -6.16
N ALA A 149 5.61 17.60 -5.76
CA ALA A 149 5.80 17.07 -4.41
C ALA A 149 7.28 17.09 -3.96
N PHE A 150 8.22 16.81 -4.86
CA PHE A 150 9.65 16.89 -4.55
C PHE A 150 10.11 18.33 -4.31
N GLU A 151 9.61 19.27 -5.10
CA GLU A 151 9.93 20.70 -4.94
C GLU A 151 9.33 21.25 -3.63
N VAL A 152 8.09 20.87 -3.33
CA VAL A 152 7.41 21.21 -2.06
C VAL A 152 8.15 20.63 -0.87
N SER A 153 8.59 19.38 -0.98
CA SER A 153 9.38 18.71 0.07
C SER A 153 10.68 19.45 0.37
N GLU A 154 11.42 19.83 -0.65
CA GLU A 154 12.67 20.60 -0.52
C GLU A 154 12.43 22.02 -0.02
N GLN A 155 11.38 22.70 -0.50
CA GLN A 155 11.00 24.05 -0.09
C GLN A 155 10.71 24.13 1.41
N PHE A 156 9.99 23.16 1.96
CA PHE A 156 9.58 23.19 3.37
C PHE A 156 10.47 22.34 4.28
N ASN A 157 11.40 21.56 3.70
CA ASN A 157 12.19 20.54 4.40
C ASN A 157 11.30 19.58 5.21
N LEU A 158 10.23 19.09 4.58
CA LEU A 158 9.27 18.13 5.12
C LEU A 158 9.04 16.99 4.13
N PRO A 159 8.76 15.78 4.60
CA PRO A 159 8.22 14.76 3.70
C PRO A 159 6.89 15.25 3.12
N VAL A 160 6.56 14.83 1.91
CA VAL A 160 5.28 15.12 1.25
C VAL A 160 4.58 13.81 0.92
N MET A 161 3.30 13.73 1.23
CA MET A 161 2.48 12.59 0.85
C MET A 161 1.74 12.87 -0.46
N VAL A 162 1.79 11.93 -1.40
CA VAL A 162 0.88 11.87 -2.55
C VAL A 162 -0.12 10.75 -2.28
N ARG A 163 -1.38 11.12 -2.10
CA ARG A 163 -2.47 10.18 -1.83
C ARG A 163 -3.22 9.86 -3.11
N VAL A 164 -3.34 8.59 -3.44
CA VAL A 164 -4.16 8.09 -4.55
C VAL A 164 -5.12 7.01 -4.07
N VAL A 165 -6.05 6.61 -4.93
CA VAL A 165 -6.98 5.51 -4.65
C VAL A 165 -6.95 4.51 -5.80
N THR A 166 -7.39 3.27 -5.54
CA THR A 166 -7.36 2.13 -6.48
C THR A 166 -7.84 2.49 -7.88
N ARG A 167 -8.93 3.24 -8.01
CA ARG A 167 -9.48 3.63 -9.31
C ARG A 167 -8.53 4.52 -10.10
N LEU A 168 -7.85 5.46 -9.44
CA LEU A 168 -6.86 6.30 -10.11
C LEU A 168 -5.61 5.50 -10.45
N SER A 169 -5.10 4.71 -9.50
CA SER A 169 -3.91 3.88 -9.68
C SER A 169 -4.02 2.98 -10.92
N HIS A 170 -5.17 2.30 -11.08
CA HIS A 170 -5.36 1.24 -12.08
C HIS A 170 -6.18 1.66 -13.32
N SER A 171 -6.56 2.94 -13.46
CA SER A 171 -7.17 3.44 -14.70
C SER A 171 -6.14 4.12 -15.60
N ARG A 172 -6.37 4.07 -16.91
CA ARG A 172 -5.46 4.64 -17.93
C ARG A 172 -6.02 5.90 -18.55
N ALA A 173 -5.12 6.86 -18.79
CA ALA A 173 -5.43 8.05 -19.58
C ALA A 173 -4.21 8.53 -20.36
N ASN A 174 -4.45 9.39 -21.34
CA ASN A 174 -3.39 10.09 -22.05
C ASN A 174 -2.80 11.16 -21.14
N VAL A 175 -1.51 11.07 -20.87
CA VAL A 175 -0.74 12.00 -20.03
C VAL A 175 0.25 12.74 -20.90
N ARG A 176 0.25 14.07 -20.78
CA ARG A 176 1.25 14.94 -21.40
C ARG A 176 2.48 14.96 -20.49
N VAL A 177 3.57 14.41 -20.97
CA VAL A 177 4.82 14.31 -20.22
C VAL A 177 5.89 15.24 -20.76
N ALA A 178 6.82 15.66 -19.92
CA ALA A 178 7.98 16.43 -20.36
C ALA A 178 8.86 15.58 -21.29
N ALA A 179 9.43 16.19 -22.33
CA ALA A 179 10.43 15.51 -23.13
C ALA A 179 11.70 15.26 -22.29
N GLU A 180 12.37 14.15 -22.52
CA GLU A 180 13.55 13.73 -21.77
C GLU A 180 14.70 14.76 -21.83
N ASP A 181 14.87 15.44 -22.95
CA ASP A 181 15.86 16.50 -23.16
C ASP A 181 15.55 17.79 -22.39
N ALA A 182 14.30 17.96 -21.94
CA ALA A 182 13.86 19.06 -21.08
C ALA A 182 14.05 18.76 -19.58
N LEU A 183 14.45 17.54 -19.22
CA LEU A 183 14.69 17.16 -17.84
C LEU A 183 16.05 17.72 -17.39
N LYS A 184 16.04 18.39 -16.26
CA LYS A 184 17.30 18.84 -15.65
C LYS A 184 18.09 17.60 -15.19
N PRO A 185 19.41 17.52 -15.42
CA PRO A 185 20.22 16.48 -14.84
C PRO A 185 20.12 16.53 -13.32
N ASN A 186 20.26 15.40 -12.66
CA ASN A 186 20.33 15.33 -11.20
C ASN A 186 21.30 16.39 -10.70
N GLY A 187 20.78 17.35 -9.93
CA GLY A 187 21.59 18.38 -9.31
C GLY A 187 22.69 17.75 -8.44
N GLU A 188 23.67 18.56 -8.09
CA GLU A 188 24.64 18.16 -7.07
C GLU A 188 23.90 17.71 -5.80
N ARG A 189 24.49 16.75 -5.12
CA ARG A 189 24.00 16.28 -3.84
C ARG A 189 23.91 17.46 -2.88
N LEU A 190 22.72 17.72 -2.31
CA LEU A 190 22.53 18.79 -1.35
C LEU A 190 23.44 18.55 -0.13
N PRO A 191 24.18 19.58 0.33
CA PRO A 191 24.98 19.45 1.52
C PRO A 191 24.07 19.16 2.72
N PRO A 192 24.52 18.31 3.68
CA PRO A 192 23.73 18.02 4.86
C PRO A 192 23.57 19.31 5.68
N PRO A 193 22.34 19.61 6.19
CA PRO A 193 22.15 20.64 7.20
C PRO A 193 22.84 20.21 8.51
N ASP A 194 22.75 21.07 9.55
CA ASP A 194 23.21 20.68 10.87
C ASP A 194 22.60 19.33 11.30
N SER A 195 23.46 18.30 11.41
CA SER A 195 23.06 16.92 11.72
C SER A 195 22.36 16.78 13.08
N ASN A 196 22.54 17.73 14.01
CA ASN A 196 21.79 17.78 15.26
C ASN A 196 20.27 17.87 15.04
N ASN A 197 19.83 18.34 13.88
CA ASN A 197 18.40 18.38 13.55
C ASN A 197 17.80 16.98 13.35
N TRP A 198 18.61 15.98 13.01
CA TRP A 198 18.15 14.61 12.77
C TRP A 198 18.19 13.71 14.01
N VAL A 199 18.70 14.23 15.13
CA VAL A 199 18.82 13.48 16.40
C VAL A 199 17.70 13.90 17.34
N LEU A 200 16.71 13.03 17.51
CA LEU A 200 15.50 13.30 18.33
C LEU A 200 15.71 13.00 19.83
N VAL A 201 16.79 13.53 20.42
CA VAL A 201 16.83 13.62 21.89
C VAL A 201 15.80 14.65 22.37
N PRO A 202 15.27 14.56 23.61
CA PRO A 202 14.14 15.38 24.07
C PRO A 202 14.28 16.89 23.86
N SER A 203 15.49 17.44 24.00
CA SER A 203 15.74 18.85 23.74
C SER A 203 15.57 19.25 22.29
N ASN A 204 16.13 18.44 21.37
CA ASN A 204 16.01 18.65 19.95
C ASN A 204 14.58 18.40 19.47
N ALA A 205 13.94 17.32 19.93
CA ALA A 205 12.55 17.00 19.59
C ALA A 205 11.61 18.18 19.92
N ARG A 206 11.73 18.77 21.12
CA ARG A 206 10.94 19.97 21.49
C ARG A 206 11.19 21.16 20.56
N ARG A 207 12.44 21.40 20.16
CA ARG A 207 12.81 22.49 19.23
C ARG A 207 12.22 22.22 17.84
N ARG A 208 12.35 20.99 17.34
CA ARG A 208 11.85 20.58 16.02
C ARG A 208 10.32 20.60 15.96
N PHE A 209 9.65 20.18 17.03
CA PHE A 209 8.18 20.26 17.09
C PHE A 209 7.70 21.71 17.06
N ARG A 210 8.36 22.63 17.78
CA ARG A 210 8.02 24.07 17.68
C ARG A 210 8.21 24.60 16.26
N ARG A 211 9.26 24.17 15.55
CA ARG A 211 9.43 24.49 14.12
C ARG A 211 8.26 23.96 13.30
N LEU A 212 7.88 22.70 13.46
CA LEU A 212 6.76 22.09 12.73
C LEU A 212 5.45 22.88 12.97
N LEU A 213 5.18 23.27 14.22
CA LEU A 213 4.03 24.12 14.56
C LEU A 213 4.11 25.49 13.88
N SER A 214 5.28 26.12 13.84
CA SER A 214 5.46 27.42 13.18
C SER A 214 5.31 27.36 11.66
N MET A 215 5.50 26.19 11.06
CA MET A 215 5.28 25.96 9.63
C MET A 215 3.79 25.84 9.27
N GLN A 216 2.90 25.49 10.20
CA GLN A 216 1.49 25.26 9.88
C GLN A 216 0.77 26.46 9.23
N PRO A 217 0.94 27.72 9.67
CA PRO A 217 0.40 28.87 8.95
C PRO A 217 0.97 29.01 7.53
N VAL A 218 2.26 28.71 7.35
CA VAL A 218 2.93 28.80 6.04
C VAL A 218 2.35 27.75 5.08
N LEU A 219 2.18 26.52 5.56
CA LEU A 219 1.58 25.43 4.76
C LEU A 219 0.11 25.73 4.40
N ARG A 220 -0.67 26.30 5.31
CA ARG A 220 -2.05 26.74 4.99
C ARG A 220 -2.07 27.84 3.92
N GLU A 221 -1.18 28.80 3.99
CA GLU A 221 -1.09 29.87 2.97
C GLU A 221 -0.61 29.31 1.61
N TRP A 222 0.31 28.35 1.63
CA TRP A 222 0.73 27.63 0.42
C TRP A 222 -0.44 26.87 -0.20
N SER A 223 -1.17 26.07 0.57
CA SER A 223 -2.33 25.30 0.10
C SER A 223 -3.43 26.23 -0.45
N LYS A 224 -3.69 27.35 0.24
CA LYS A 224 -4.66 28.37 -0.22
C LYS A 224 -4.30 28.94 -1.60
N LYS A 225 -3.00 29.16 -1.85
CA LYS A 225 -2.50 29.71 -3.12
C LYS A 225 -2.28 28.64 -4.20
N SER A 226 -2.45 27.39 -3.87
CA SER A 226 -2.24 26.31 -4.82
C SER A 226 -3.21 26.43 -5.99
N PRO A 227 -2.73 26.38 -7.24
CA PRO A 227 -3.60 26.37 -8.42
C PRO A 227 -4.47 25.11 -8.51
N HIS A 228 -4.16 24.10 -7.70
CA HIS A 228 -4.91 22.84 -7.62
C HIS A 228 -6.09 22.90 -6.64
N ASN A 229 -6.20 23.97 -5.84
CA ASN A 229 -7.34 24.27 -4.99
C ASN A 229 -8.14 25.43 -5.60
N GLU A 230 -9.14 25.11 -6.40
CA GLU A 230 -9.88 26.10 -7.19
C GLU A 230 -11.29 26.33 -6.64
N LEU A 231 -11.62 27.59 -6.33
CA LEU A 231 -12.97 28.00 -5.94
C LEU A 231 -13.65 28.76 -7.08
N LYS A 232 -14.81 28.27 -7.48
CA LYS A 232 -15.73 28.95 -8.42
C LYS A 232 -17.06 29.18 -7.72
N LEU A 233 -17.41 30.43 -7.48
CA LEU A 233 -18.72 30.79 -6.94
C LEU A 233 -19.72 31.00 -8.08
N ALA A 234 -20.93 30.43 -7.90
CA ALA A 234 -22.05 30.57 -8.82
C ALA A 234 -23.37 30.60 -8.05
N GLY A 235 -24.17 29.52 -8.11
CA GLY A 235 -25.43 29.42 -7.37
C GLY A 235 -25.23 29.22 -5.85
N ARG A 236 -26.34 29.20 -5.12
CA ARG A 236 -26.39 29.05 -3.65
C ARG A 236 -26.20 27.60 -3.18
N ARG A 237 -26.13 26.64 -4.09
CA ARG A 237 -25.76 25.25 -3.82
C ARG A 237 -24.28 25.06 -4.06
N GLY A 238 -23.56 24.60 -3.05
CA GLY A 238 -22.11 24.39 -3.08
C GLY A 238 -21.74 22.93 -3.19
N ILE A 239 -20.57 22.67 -3.74
CA ILE A 239 -19.92 21.36 -3.77
C ILE A 239 -18.47 21.53 -3.34
N ILE A 240 -18.01 20.69 -2.42
CA ILE A 240 -16.58 20.51 -2.15
C ILE A 240 -16.20 19.14 -2.67
N ALA A 241 -15.22 19.06 -3.55
CA ALA A 241 -14.76 17.79 -4.13
C ALA A 241 -13.24 17.64 -4.00
N SER A 242 -12.76 16.47 -3.58
CA SER A 242 -11.32 16.20 -3.45
C SER A 242 -10.88 15.00 -4.29
N GLY A 243 -9.61 15.05 -4.75
CA GLY A 243 -9.01 13.97 -5.52
C GLY A 243 -9.87 13.53 -6.70
N ILE A 244 -9.95 12.22 -6.93
CA ILE A 244 -10.72 11.64 -8.04
C ILE A 244 -12.22 11.97 -7.98
N ALA A 245 -12.78 12.21 -6.80
CA ALA A 245 -14.19 12.55 -6.63
C ALA A 245 -14.56 13.86 -7.37
N TYR A 246 -13.60 14.73 -7.62
CA TYR A 246 -13.79 15.89 -8.48
C TYR A 246 -14.21 15.52 -9.92
N ASN A 247 -13.67 14.41 -10.47
CA ASN A 247 -14.08 13.93 -11.79
C ASN A 247 -15.51 13.41 -11.79
N TYR A 248 -15.94 12.74 -10.71
CA TYR A 248 -17.32 12.27 -10.58
C TYR A 248 -18.30 13.43 -10.54
N VAL A 249 -17.94 14.50 -9.82
CA VAL A 249 -18.75 15.73 -9.78
C VAL A 249 -18.85 16.37 -11.17
N ARG A 250 -17.73 16.49 -11.89
CA ARG A 250 -17.71 17.06 -13.24
C ARG A 250 -18.59 16.28 -14.22
N GLU A 251 -18.50 14.95 -14.16
CA GLU A 251 -19.33 14.07 -14.98
C GLU A 251 -20.82 14.19 -14.62
N ALA A 252 -21.14 14.13 -13.32
CA ALA A 252 -22.50 14.28 -12.82
C ALA A 252 -23.14 15.64 -13.18
N LEU A 253 -22.37 16.71 -13.20
CA LEU A 253 -22.86 18.05 -13.57
C LEU A 253 -23.05 18.20 -15.08
N GLY A 254 -22.40 17.42 -15.93
CA GLY A 254 -22.55 17.47 -17.38
C GLY A 254 -22.32 18.87 -18.00
N GLY A 255 -21.45 19.69 -17.39
CA GLY A 255 -21.16 21.06 -17.81
C GLY A 255 -22.09 22.14 -17.24
N ARG A 256 -22.99 21.81 -16.33
CA ARG A 256 -23.83 22.79 -15.61
C ARG A 256 -22.94 23.73 -14.78
N GLY A 257 -23.26 25.02 -14.81
CA GLY A 257 -22.52 26.07 -14.10
C GLY A 257 -23.28 26.75 -12.96
N ASP A 258 -24.40 26.15 -12.51
CA ASP A 258 -25.30 26.71 -11.47
C ASP A 258 -24.92 26.31 -10.03
N PHE A 259 -23.85 25.54 -9.87
CA PHE A 259 -23.28 25.16 -8.56
C PHE A 259 -22.00 25.95 -8.28
N SER A 260 -21.84 26.40 -7.05
CA SER A 260 -20.55 26.84 -6.55
C SER A 260 -19.69 25.61 -6.27
N LEU A 261 -18.43 25.61 -6.71
CA LEU A 261 -17.56 24.44 -6.67
C LEU A 261 -16.20 24.80 -6.06
N LEU A 262 -15.83 24.12 -4.98
CA LEU A 262 -14.46 24.13 -4.46
C LEU A 262 -13.82 22.77 -4.73
N ARG A 263 -12.77 22.78 -5.55
CA ARG A 263 -11.88 21.65 -5.74
C ARG A 263 -10.76 21.70 -4.71
N ILE A 264 -10.43 20.56 -4.10
CA ILE A 264 -9.30 20.42 -3.17
C ILE A 264 -8.40 19.29 -3.66
N SER A 265 -7.13 19.62 -3.95
CA SER A 265 -6.09 18.66 -4.33
C SER A 265 -4.82 18.81 -3.49
N THR A 266 -4.73 19.85 -2.64
CA THR A 266 -3.58 20.08 -1.76
C THR A 266 -4.03 20.41 -0.35
N TYR A 267 -3.33 19.86 0.62
CA TYR A 267 -3.57 20.03 2.06
C TYR A 267 -2.33 20.61 2.76
N PRO A 268 -2.50 21.32 3.90
CA PRO A 268 -3.70 21.42 4.78
C PRO A 268 -4.90 22.04 4.07
N LEU A 269 -6.12 21.77 4.56
CA LEU A 269 -7.36 22.29 3.96
C LEU A 269 -7.29 23.82 3.76
N PRO A 270 -7.70 24.36 2.59
CA PRO A 270 -7.70 25.79 2.28
C PRO A 270 -8.85 26.50 3.00
N THR A 271 -8.67 26.76 4.30
CA THR A 271 -9.71 27.21 5.25
C THR A 271 -10.44 28.45 4.77
N GLU A 272 -9.74 29.43 4.15
CA GLU A 272 -10.36 30.66 3.66
C GLU A 272 -11.28 30.41 2.47
N SER A 273 -10.85 29.58 1.51
CA SER A 273 -11.70 29.21 0.36
C SER A 273 -12.93 28.41 0.80
N ILE A 274 -12.77 27.53 1.79
CA ILE A 274 -13.89 26.81 2.40
C ILE A 274 -14.86 27.80 3.07
N ARG A 275 -14.35 28.75 3.86
CA ARG A 275 -15.17 29.76 4.52
C ARG A 275 -15.91 30.64 3.54
N GLU A 276 -15.28 31.02 2.44
CA GLU A 276 -15.89 31.81 1.38
C GLU A 276 -17.06 31.04 0.74
N LEU A 277 -16.87 29.75 0.43
CA LEU A 277 -17.93 28.89 -0.08
C LEU A 277 -19.07 28.73 0.92
N VAL A 278 -18.78 28.48 2.20
CA VAL A 278 -19.78 28.31 3.28
C VAL A 278 -20.60 29.57 3.46
N ASN A 279 -19.98 30.76 3.42
CA ASN A 279 -20.69 32.02 3.54
C ASN A 279 -21.56 32.33 2.30
N HIS A 280 -21.22 31.78 1.14
CA HIS A 280 -21.96 32.00 -0.10
C HIS A 280 -23.14 31.02 -0.27
N CYS A 281 -23.04 29.80 0.21
CA CYS A 281 -23.99 28.71 -0.06
C CYS A 281 -24.89 28.41 1.14
N ASP A 282 -26.15 28.02 0.86
CA ASP A 282 -27.09 27.56 1.87
C ASP A 282 -27.00 26.05 2.11
N ASP A 283 -26.53 25.31 1.12
CA ASP A 283 -26.41 23.85 1.10
C ASP A 283 -25.12 23.43 0.38
N ILE A 284 -24.31 22.61 1.02
CA ILE A 284 -23.02 22.15 0.50
C ILE A 284 -22.97 20.63 0.54
N LEU A 285 -22.68 20.03 -0.61
CA LEU A 285 -22.35 18.61 -0.72
C LEU A 285 -20.82 18.42 -0.69
N VAL A 286 -20.32 17.62 0.23
CA VAL A 286 -18.94 17.18 0.28
C VAL A 286 -18.81 15.82 -0.41
N VAL A 287 -17.97 15.76 -1.45
CA VAL A 287 -17.72 14.57 -2.26
C VAL A 287 -16.25 14.21 -2.15
N GLU A 288 -15.96 13.12 -1.45
CA GLU A 288 -14.61 12.68 -1.14
C GLU A 288 -14.51 11.15 -1.09
N GLU A 289 -13.42 10.58 -1.59
CA GLU A 289 -13.16 9.14 -1.48
C GLU A 289 -12.50 8.81 -0.14
N GLY A 290 -12.80 7.61 0.35
CA GLY A 290 -12.39 7.16 1.68
C GLY A 290 -13.32 7.66 2.77
N TYR A 291 -12.78 8.01 3.92
CA TYR A 291 -13.55 8.46 5.07
C TYR A 291 -14.07 9.91 4.89
N PRO A 292 -15.09 10.33 5.64
CA PRO A 292 -15.59 11.69 5.60
C PRO A 292 -14.62 12.68 6.28
N PHE A 293 -13.42 12.84 5.69
CA PHE A 293 -12.35 13.66 6.24
C PHE A 293 -12.70 15.15 6.26
N ILE A 294 -13.18 15.67 5.13
CA ILE A 294 -13.55 17.08 4.98
C ILE A 294 -14.89 17.34 5.68
N GLU A 295 -15.89 16.51 5.44
CA GLU A 295 -17.23 16.67 6.03
C GLU A 295 -17.16 16.69 7.57
N THR A 296 -16.40 15.79 8.18
CA THR A 296 -16.22 15.74 9.64
C THR A 296 -15.65 17.05 10.20
N ARG A 297 -14.72 17.69 9.47
CA ARG A 297 -14.11 18.95 9.92
C ARG A 297 -15.01 20.15 9.75
N LEU A 298 -15.86 20.14 8.75
CA LEU A 298 -16.84 21.19 8.53
C LEU A 298 -17.99 21.11 9.54
N ASN A 299 -18.54 19.92 9.73
CA ASN A 299 -19.62 19.71 10.69
C ASN A 299 -19.13 19.78 12.14
N GLY A 300 -17.89 19.31 12.42
CA GLY A 300 -17.42 19.15 13.79
C GLY A 300 -18.44 18.37 14.63
N LEU A 301 -18.52 18.65 15.94
CA LEU A 301 -19.52 18.05 16.83
C LEU A 301 -20.85 18.81 16.84
N LEU A 302 -20.85 20.08 16.46
CA LEU A 302 -22.01 20.99 16.65
C LEU A 302 -22.66 21.43 15.33
N GLY A 303 -22.07 21.10 14.19
CA GLY A 303 -22.52 21.58 12.89
C GLY A 303 -22.20 23.06 12.62
N VAL A 304 -22.58 23.53 11.44
CA VAL A 304 -22.43 24.93 11.01
C VAL A 304 -23.79 25.59 10.97
N ALA A 305 -23.97 26.66 11.72
CA ALA A 305 -25.25 27.38 11.76
C ALA A 305 -25.53 28.05 10.41
N GLY A 306 -26.75 27.86 9.89
CA GLY A 306 -27.24 28.54 8.69
C GLY A 306 -26.87 27.90 7.36
N THR A 307 -26.00 26.89 7.35
CA THR A 307 -25.62 26.17 6.13
C THR A 307 -25.72 24.67 6.34
N ALA A 308 -26.42 23.96 5.47
CA ALA A 308 -26.47 22.50 5.50
C ALA A 308 -25.22 21.93 4.86
N ILE A 309 -24.44 21.17 5.63
CA ILE A 309 -23.27 20.42 5.15
C ILE A 309 -23.67 18.95 5.04
N ARG A 310 -23.62 18.40 3.85
CA ARG A 310 -24.04 17.03 3.54
C ARG A 310 -22.93 16.24 2.86
N GLY A 311 -22.87 14.95 3.10
CA GLY A 311 -21.91 14.03 2.51
C GLY A 311 -22.13 12.59 2.97
N LYS A 312 -21.07 11.89 3.33
CA LYS A 312 -21.08 10.50 3.80
C LYS A 312 -21.65 10.35 5.22
N LEU A 313 -21.42 11.33 6.11
CA LEU A 313 -21.94 11.29 7.49
C LEU A 313 -23.44 11.57 7.57
N THR A 314 -23.91 12.49 6.76
CA THR A 314 -25.26 13.07 6.87
C THR A 314 -26.19 12.59 5.77
N GLY A 315 -25.74 11.76 4.85
CA GLY A 315 -26.62 10.92 4.19
C GLY A 315 -26.74 10.81 2.68
N PRO A 316 -26.50 11.77 1.77
CA PRO A 316 -26.79 11.49 0.37
C PRO A 316 -25.71 10.61 -0.31
N LEU A 317 -24.55 10.44 0.30
CA LEU A 317 -23.49 9.55 -0.18
C LEU A 317 -23.35 8.32 0.73
N PRO A 318 -23.01 7.14 0.20
CA PRO A 318 -22.78 5.96 1.01
C PRO A 318 -21.57 6.17 1.94
N PRO A 319 -21.64 5.69 3.21
CA PRO A 319 -20.56 5.91 4.19
C PRO A 319 -19.30 5.08 3.89
N ASP A 320 -19.44 4.00 3.17
CA ASP A 320 -18.40 3.04 2.83
C ASP A 320 -18.40 2.73 1.33
N GLY A 321 -17.32 2.10 0.88
CA GLY A 321 -17.15 1.69 -0.49
C GLY A 321 -16.73 2.83 -1.43
N GLU A 322 -16.50 2.45 -2.68
CA GLU A 322 -16.06 3.36 -3.74
C GLU A 322 -17.21 4.20 -4.28
N LEU A 323 -16.99 5.49 -4.48
CA LEU A 323 -17.96 6.36 -5.13
C LEU A 323 -17.96 6.15 -6.66
N THR A 324 -19.10 6.50 -7.26
CA THR A 324 -19.25 6.52 -8.72
C THR A 324 -19.93 7.83 -9.16
N PRO A 325 -19.78 8.23 -10.44
CA PRO A 325 -20.49 9.37 -10.98
C PRO A 325 -22.01 9.31 -10.77
N ASP A 326 -22.61 8.12 -10.87
CA ASP A 326 -24.05 7.91 -10.68
C ASP A 326 -24.50 8.18 -9.23
N LEU A 327 -23.73 7.73 -8.24
CA LEU A 327 -23.99 8.02 -6.82
C LEU A 327 -23.91 9.52 -6.55
N VAL A 328 -22.92 10.19 -7.15
CA VAL A 328 -22.76 11.64 -7.02
C VAL A 328 -23.90 12.38 -7.73
N ALA A 329 -24.29 11.95 -8.93
CA ALA A 329 -25.43 12.53 -9.66
C ALA A 329 -26.73 12.40 -8.86
N ALA A 330 -26.98 11.23 -8.27
CA ALA A 330 -28.15 11.02 -7.40
C ALA A 330 -28.12 11.96 -6.18
N ALA A 331 -26.99 12.11 -5.51
CA ALA A 331 -26.81 13.01 -4.36
C ALA A 331 -27.02 14.49 -4.71
N LEU A 332 -26.71 14.89 -5.94
CA LEU A 332 -26.93 16.22 -6.48
C LEU A 332 -28.35 16.44 -7.00
N GLY A 333 -29.18 15.39 -7.04
CA GLY A 333 -30.52 15.43 -7.64
C GLY A 333 -30.49 15.60 -9.17
N GLN A 334 -29.43 15.10 -9.82
CA GLN A 334 -29.27 15.13 -11.27
C GLN A 334 -29.81 13.83 -11.90
N PRO A 335 -30.29 13.88 -13.17
CA PRO A 335 -30.59 12.66 -13.90
C PRO A 335 -29.33 11.78 -14.01
N PHE A 336 -29.50 10.48 -13.79
CA PHE A 336 -28.45 9.49 -13.98
C PHE A 336 -29.02 8.25 -14.67
N THR A 337 -28.16 7.54 -15.39
CA THR A 337 -28.54 6.26 -15.99
C THR A 337 -28.46 5.20 -14.90
N ALA A 338 -29.61 4.59 -14.56
CA ALA A 338 -29.61 3.50 -13.59
C ALA A 338 -28.65 2.39 -14.05
N PRO A 339 -27.88 1.80 -13.12
CA PRO A 339 -26.98 0.70 -13.46
C PRO A 339 -27.76 -0.39 -14.19
N GLN A 340 -27.23 -0.86 -15.31
CA GLN A 340 -27.81 -2.02 -15.99
C GLN A 340 -27.75 -3.20 -15.03
N PRO A 341 -28.83 -4.00 -14.89
CA PRO A 341 -28.77 -5.19 -14.07
C PRO A 341 -27.64 -6.10 -14.56
N ALA A 342 -26.90 -6.69 -13.63
CA ALA A 342 -25.87 -7.66 -13.97
C ALA A 342 -26.46 -8.75 -14.88
N LEU A 343 -25.75 -9.11 -15.94
CA LEU A 343 -26.18 -10.18 -16.82
C LEU A 343 -26.39 -11.45 -15.98
N ALA A 344 -27.55 -12.09 -16.14
CA ALA A 344 -27.94 -13.27 -15.35
C ALA A 344 -26.95 -14.45 -15.47
N ASP A 345 -26.21 -14.48 -16.57
CA ASP A 345 -25.24 -15.56 -16.89
C ASP A 345 -23.80 -15.27 -16.41
N LEU A 346 -23.57 -14.20 -15.65
CA LEU A 346 -22.26 -13.94 -15.08
C LEU A 346 -21.95 -14.97 -14.00
N THR A 347 -21.05 -15.90 -14.30
CA THR A 347 -20.53 -16.83 -13.30
C THR A 347 -19.61 -16.10 -12.33
N GLY A 348 -19.96 -16.11 -11.04
CA GLY A 348 -19.09 -15.61 -9.98
C GLY A 348 -17.75 -16.35 -9.97
N ARG A 349 -16.67 -15.61 -9.78
CA ARG A 349 -15.31 -16.15 -9.64
C ARG A 349 -14.79 -15.86 -8.24
N PRO A 350 -15.28 -16.56 -7.21
CA PRO A 350 -14.77 -16.35 -5.86
C PRO A 350 -13.27 -16.65 -5.81
N PRO A 351 -12.50 -15.92 -4.99
CA PRO A 351 -11.09 -16.20 -4.82
C PRO A 351 -10.91 -17.64 -4.32
N ALA A 352 -9.92 -18.35 -4.86
CA ALA A 352 -9.61 -19.73 -4.50
C ALA A 352 -8.12 -20.00 -4.68
N LEU A 353 -7.59 -20.98 -3.93
CA LEU A 353 -6.26 -21.50 -4.17
C LEU A 353 -6.17 -22.12 -5.55
N CYS A 354 -5.08 -21.85 -6.26
CA CYS A 354 -4.86 -22.35 -7.62
C CYS A 354 -4.84 -23.87 -7.66
N ARG A 355 -5.26 -24.47 -8.79
CA ARG A 355 -5.16 -25.92 -8.98
C ARG A 355 -3.69 -26.36 -8.98
N GLY A 356 -3.30 -27.24 -8.05
CA GLY A 356 -1.92 -27.67 -7.85
C GLY A 356 -1.07 -26.75 -6.99
N CYS A 357 -1.71 -25.81 -6.28
CA CYS A 357 -1.05 -24.91 -5.34
C CYS A 357 -0.40 -25.68 -4.17
N PRO A 358 0.86 -25.38 -3.76
CA PRO A 358 1.48 -25.99 -2.61
C PRO A 358 0.69 -25.77 -1.31
N HIS A 359 0.10 -24.60 -1.13
CA HIS A 359 -0.69 -24.29 0.07
C HIS A 359 -1.92 -25.21 0.20
N ALA A 360 -2.54 -25.57 -0.94
CA ALA A 360 -3.67 -26.51 -0.95
C ALA A 360 -3.31 -27.89 -0.40
N ASP A 361 -2.16 -28.43 -0.80
CA ASP A 361 -1.69 -29.74 -0.32
C ASP A 361 -1.22 -29.65 1.14
N THR A 362 -0.64 -28.51 1.56
CA THR A 362 -0.30 -28.24 2.97
C THR A 362 -1.55 -28.23 3.86
N PHE A 363 -2.61 -27.49 3.46
CA PHE A 363 -3.85 -27.45 4.26
C PHE A 363 -4.54 -28.79 4.37
N LYS A 364 -4.54 -29.63 3.33
CA LYS A 364 -5.07 -31.01 3.43
C LYS A 364 -4.33 -31.80 4.50
N ALA A 365 -3.00 -31.70 4.51
CA ALA A 365 -2.18 -32.41 5.49
C ALA A 365 -2.39 -31.88 6.93
N ILE A 366 -2.53 -30.55 7.11
CA ILE A 366 -2.85 -29.94 8.41
C ILE A 366 -4.21 -30.41 8.90
N ILE A 367 -5.25 -30.38 8.07
CA ILE A 367 -6.61 -30.81 8.44
C ILE A 367 -6.62 -32.26 8.90
N GLU A 368 -5.94 -33.14 8.16
CA GLU A 368 -5.87 -34.56 8.53
C GLU A 368 -5.08 -34.78 9.83
N ALA A 369 -3.93 -34.10 10.00
CA ALA A 369 -3.12 -34.19 11.20
C ALA A 369 -3.82 -33.63 12.45
N THR A 370 -4.72 -32.66 12.28
CA THR A 370 -5.49 -32.05 13.38
C THR A 370 -6.84 -32.72 13.64
N ALA A 371 -7.25 -33.69 12.82
CA ALA A 371 -8.56 -34.33 12.94
C ALA A 371 -8.83 -34.97 14.33
N GLY A 372 -7.78 -35.38 15.05
CA GLY A 372 -7.86 -35.91 16.43
C GLY A 372 -7.90 -34.82 17.51
N PHE A 373 -7.84 -33.54 17.16
CA PHE A 373 -7.77 -32.42 18.11
C PHE A 373 -8.91 -31.43 17.84
N PRO A 374 -10.09 -31.62 18.44
CA PRO A 374 -11.27 -30.79 18.17
C PRO A 374 -11.09 -29.32 18.59
N ASP A 375 -10.20 -29.05 19.53
CA ASP A 375 -9.92 -27.72 20.06
C ASP A 375 -8.70 -27.04 19.37
N ALA A 376 -8.18 -27.62 18.29
CA ALA A 376 -7.06 -27.08 17.55
C ALA A 376 -7.40 -25.69 16.97
N ILE A 377 -6.52 -24.70 17.19
CA ILE A 377 -6.67 -23.35 16.64
C ILE A 377 -5.54 -23.10 15.66
N LEU A 378 -5.89 -22.67 14.44
CA LEU A 378 -4.93 -22.25 13.40
C LEU A 378 -5.06 -20.75 13.12
N PHE A 379 -4.09 -19.98 13.56
CA PHE A 379 -3.92 -18.58 13.17
C PHE A 379 -3.22 -18.49 11.82
N SER A 380 -3.66 -17.62 10.95
CA SER A 380 -3.04 -17.42 9.65
C SER A 380 -2.61 -15.96 9.45
N ASP A 381 -1.77 -15.79 8.48
CA ASP A 381 -1.24 -14.49 8.07
C ASP A 381 -1.77 -14.07 6.71
N ILE A 382 -1.35 -12.89 6.22
CA ILE A 382 -1.76 -12.34 4.94
C ILE A 382 -0.91 -12.95 3.81
N GLY A 383 -1.57 -13.59 2.85
CA GLY A 383 -0.98 -14.19 1.67
C GLY A 383 -1.99 -15.08 0.94
N CYS A 384 -1.58 -15.75 -0.13
CA CYS A 384 -2.46 -16.70 -0.84
C CYS A 384 -3.06 -17.77 0.10
N TYR A 385 -2.33 -18.16 1.13
CA TYR A 385 -2.74 -19.15 2.10
C TYR A 385 -3.86 -18.67 3.03
N THR A 386 -4.14 -17.39 3.14
CA THR A 386 -5.36 -16.87 3.80
C THR A 386 -6.63 -17.51 3.22
N LEU A 387 -6.60 -17.85 1.93
CA LEU A 387 -7.71 -18.54 1.26
C LEU A 387 -8.00 -19.94 1.80
N GLY A 388 -7.15 -20.47 2.67
CA GLY A 388 -7.45 -21.67 3.47
C GLY A 388 -8.65 -21.52 4.42
N VAL A 389 -9.15 -20.30 4.65
CA VAL A 389 -10.42 -20.04 5.35
C VAL A 389 -11.64 -20.48 4.54
N LEU A 390 -11.53 -20.51 3.21
CA LEU A 390 -12.62 -20.81 2.30
C LEU A 390 -12.80 -22.33 2.08
N PRO A 391 -13.99 -22.79 1.65
CA PRO A 391 -14.17 -24.16 1.21
C PRO A 391 -13.19 -24.51 0.06
N PRO A 392 -12.69 -25.78 0.00
CA PRO A 392 -13.05 -26.91 0.85
C PRO A 392 -12.28 -27.02 2.18
N TYR A 393 -11.29 -26.14 2.44
CA TYR A 393 -10.36 -26.29 3.56
C TYR A 393 -10.97 -25.89 4.89
N ARG A 394 -11.46 -24.66 5.01
CA ARG A 394 -12.01 -24.07 6.27
C ARG A 394 -11.09 -24.30 7.47
N ALA A 395 -9.78 -24.21 7.23
CA ALA A 395 -8.76 -24.55 8.23
C ALA A 395 -8.30 -23.34 9.06
N VAL A 396 -8.52 -22.13 8.55
CA VAL A 396 -8.02 -20.89 9.17
C VAL A 396 -9.07 -20.29 10.09
N HIS A 397 -8.68 -19.95 11.33
CA HIS A 397 -9.57 -19.38 12.34
C HIS A 397 -9.37 -17.87 12.52
N SER A 398 -8.23 -17.30 12.10
CA SER A 398 -7.93 -15.88 12.21
C SER A 398 -6.94 -15.43 11.14
N CYS A 399 -7.12 -14.20 10.66
CA CYS A 399 -6.18 -13.50 9.80
C CYS A 399 -6.36 -12.00 10.06
N VAL A 400 -5.33 -11.29 10.56
CA VAL A 400 -5.45 -9.89 11.00
C VAL A 400 -4.56 -8.98 10.16
N ASP A 401 -3.24 -9.07 10.31
CA ASP A 401 -2.25 -8.27 9.59
C ASP A 401 -1.00 -9.10 9.30
N MET A 402 -0.05 -8.54 8.54
CA MET A 402 1.17 -9.25 8.17
C MET A 402 2.08 -9.45 9.38
N GLY A 403 2.35 -10.72 9.74
CA GLY A 403 3.20 -11.13 10.85
C GLY A 403 2.46 -11.47 12.14
N ALA A 404 1.16 -11.18 12.24
CA ALA A 404 0.38 -11.37 13.46
C ALA A 404 0.24 -12.83 13.88
N SER A 405 0.25 -13.79 12.95
CA SER A 405 -0.09 -15.19 13.21
C SER A 405 0.76 -15.82 14.32
N ILE A 406 2.08 -15.58 14.30
CA ILE A 406 3.02 -16.14 15.29
C ILE A 406 2.77 -15.53 16.67
N ALA A 407 2.62 -14.19 16.76
CA ALA A 407 2.38 -13.53 18.04
C ALA A 407 1.02 -13.94 18.65
N MET A 408 -0.02 -14.03 17.82
CA MET A 408 -1.36 -14.45 18.26
C MET A 408 -1.37 -15.91 18.71
N ALA A 409 -0.68 -16.81 18.00
CA ALA A 409 -0.52 -18.19 18.38
C ALA A 409 0.21 -18.32 19.74
N HIS A 410 1.30 -17.56 19.93
CA HIS A 410 2.00 -17.52 21.21
C HIS A 410 1.08 -17.02 22.34
N GLY A 411 0.30 -15.96 22.11
CA GLY A 411 -0.68 -15.47 23.08
C GLY A 411 -1.74 -16.52 23.43
N ALA A 412 -2.24 -17.25 22.44
CA ALA A 412 -3.20 -18.34 22.67
C ALA A 412 -2.59 -19.51 23.46
N ALA A 413 -1.34 -19.89 23.16
CA ALA A 413 -0.61 -20.90 23.92
C ALA A 413 -0.42 -20.48 25.39
N LEU A 414 -0.08 -19.22 25.65
CA LEU A 414 0.01 -18.66 27.01
C LEU A 414 -1.34 -18.68 27.75
N ALA A 415 -2.44 -18.61 27.02
CA ALA A 415 -3.80 -18.76 27.59
C ALA A 415 -4.19 -20.21 27.84
N GLY A 416 -3.33 -21.16 27.52
CA GLY A 416 -3.56 -22.60 27.73
C GLY A 416 -4.30 -23.30 26.59
N ALA A 417 -4.47 -22.67 25.43
CA ALA A 417 -5.00 -23.35 24.25
C ALA A 417 -4.01 -24.41 23.74
N TYR A 418 -4.53 -25.58 23.31
CA TYR A 418 -3.71 -26.66 22.74
C TYR A 418 -4.55 -27.58 21.86
N PRO A 419 -4.04 -28.01 20.71
CA PRO A 419 -2.84 -27.51 20.05
C PRO A 419 -3.06 -26.15 19.38
N VAL A 420 -2.03 -25.32 19.40
CA VAL A 420 -2.02 -24.03 18.72
C VAL A 420 -1.08 -24.09 17.53
N LEU A 421 -1.61 -23.69 16.38
CA LEU A 421 -0.88 -23.68 15.11
C LEU A 421 -0.91 -22.28 14.50
N CYS A 422 0.09 -21.96 13.70
CA CYS A 422 0.01 -20.79 12.83
C CYS A 422 0.65 -21.05 11.46
N THR A 423 0.15 -20.34 10.43
CA THR A 423 0.69 -20.36 9.07
C THR A 423 1.13 -18.96 8.65
N ILE A 424 2.33 -18.88 8.07
CA ILE A 424 2.92 -17.65 7.58
C ILE A 424 3.70 -17.94 6.28
N GLY A 425 3.63 -17.06 5.28
CA GLY A 425 4.42 -17.20 4.06
C GLY A 425 5.87 -16.74 4.27
N ASP A 426 6.76 -17.14 3.39
CA ASP A 426 8.19 -16.78 3.38
C ASP A 426 8.42 -15.25 3.38
N SER A 427 7.73 -14.52 2.50
CA SER A 427 7.81 -13.07 2.45
C SER A 427 7.21 -12.40 3.69
N THR A 428 6.02 -12.83 4.13
CA THR A 428 5.38 -12.31 5.34
C THR A 428 6.21 -12.63 6.59
N PHE A 429 6.91 -13.76 6.61
CA PHE A 429 7.84 -14.11 7.67
C PHE A 429 8.99 -13.10 7.77
N THR A 430 9.63 -12.76 6.65
CA THR A 430 10.69 -11.75 6.62
C THR A 430 10.17 -10.34 6.85
N HIS A 431 8.91 -10.07 6.50
CA HIS A 431 8.25 -8.79 6.75
C HIS A 431 8.10 -8.49 8.26
N SER A 432 7.45 -9.38 9.01
CA SER A 432 7.14 -9.14 10.44
C SER A 432 7.08 -10.40 11.30
N GLY A 433 7.32 -11.59 10.74
CA GLY A 433 7.25 -12.86 11.48
C GLY A 433 8.51 -13.20 12.29
N MET A 434 9.68 -12.67 11.89
CA MET A 434 10.96 -12.98 12.57
C MET A 434 10.97 -12.50 14.02
N THR A 435 10.52 -11.27 14.26
CA THR A 435 10.51 -10.68 15.61
C THR A 435 9.68 -11.46 16.61
N PRO A 436 8.40 -11.80 16.34
CA PRO A 436 7.61 -12.62 17.28
C PRO A 436 8.15 -14.05 17.41
N LEU A 437 8.79 -14.62 16.38
CA LEU A 437 9.39 -15.95 16.49
C LEU A 437 10.53 -15.99 17.51
N ILE A 438 11.35 -14.94 17.62
CA ILE A 438 12.41 -14.82 18.65
C ILE A 438 11.77 -14.98 20.05
N GLY A 439 10.66 -14.29 20.30
CA GLY A 439 9.93 -14.37 21.57
C GLY A 439 9.39 -15.78 21.85
N ALA A 440 8.75 -16.39 20.86
CA ALA A 440 8.20 -17.74 20.95
C ALA A 440 9.29 -18.79 21.16
N ALA A 441 10.43 -18.68 20.45
CA ALA A 441 11.57 -19.59 20.59
C ALA A 441 12.21 -19.48 21.99
N ARG A 442 12.42 -18.25 22.47
CA ARG A 442 12.96 -18.02 23.83
C ARG A 442 12.06 -18.56 24.93
N ALA A 443 10.76 -18.46 24.76
CA ALA A 443 9.77 -18.98 25.69
C ALA A 443 9.54 -20.49 25.55
N ASN A 444 10.11 -21.13 24.53
CA ASN A 444 9.76 -22.50 24.10
C ASN A 444 8.23 -22.69 24.06
N ALA A 445 7.54 -21.74 23.38
CA ALA A 445 6.09 -21.67 23.35
C ALA A 445 5.46 -22.96 22.81
N ASP A 446 4.41 -23.46 23.46
CA ASP A 446 3.73 -24.71 23.08
C ASP A 446 2.86 -24.47 21.82
N MET A 447 3.52 -24.40 20.65
CA MET A 447 2.89 -24.10 19.38
C MET A 447 3.66 -24.66 18.18
N THR A 448 2.94 -24.84 17.08
CA THR A 448 3.53 -25.27 15.81
C THR A 448 3.40 -24.16 14.74
N VAL A 449 4.54 -23.71 14.23
CA VAL A 449 4.62 -22.67 13.17
C VAL A 449 4.85 -23.34 11.83
N PHE A 450 3.99 -23.04 10.84
CA PHE A 450 4.16 -23.44 9.45
C PHE A 450 4.67 -22.24 8.64
N VAL A 451 5.91 -22.31 8.16
CA VAL A 451 6.44 -21.36 7.18
C VAL A 451 6.22 -21.93 5.79
N LEU A 452 5.39 -21.26 5.00
CA LEU A 452 4.97 -21.69 3.67
C LEU A 452 5.90 -21.08 2.63
N ASP A 453 7.00 -21.80 2.33
CA ASP A 453 8.05 -21.36 1.40
C ASP A 453 7.65 -21.69 -0.04
N ASN A 454 7.18 -20.69 -0.76
CA ASN A 454 6.86 -20.78 -2.18
C ASN A 454 7.79 -19.94 -3.07
N ALA A 455 8.83 -19.34 -2.50
CA ALA A 455 9.87 -18.54 -3.12
C ALA A 455 9.38 -17.29 -3.88
N THR A 456 8.22 -16.72 -3.49
CA THR A 456 7.70 -15.53 -4.19
C THR A 456 6.55 -14.84 -3.44
N VAL A 457 6.41 -13.52 -3.64
CA VAL A 457 5.23 -12.73 -3.25
C VAL A 457 4.15 -12.90 -4.32
N ALA A 458 3.42 -14.03 -4.27
CA ALA A 458 2.57 -14.46 -5.38
C ALA A 458 1.31 -13.59 -5.59
N MET A 459 0.73 -13.00 -4.54
CA MET A 459 -0.51 -12.22 -4.62
C MET A 459 -0.36 -10.90 -5.39
N THR A 460 0.80 -10.31 -5.36
CA THR A 460 1.07 -8.98 -5.92
C THR A 460 1.77 -8.99 -7.26
N GLY A 461 1.99 -10.17 -7.86
CA GLY A 461 2.57 -10.29 -9.21
C GLY A 461 3.77 -11.21 -9.32
N GLY A 462 4.31 -11.72 -8.20
CA GLY A 462 5.41 -12.68 -8.18
C GLY A 462 6.77 -12.02 -8.04
N GLN A 463 6.86 -11.03 -7.16
CA GLN A 463 8.11 -10.39 -6.75
C GLN A 463 8.99 -11.36 -5.95
N GLU A 464 10.28 -11.08 -5.89
CA GLU A 464 11.21 -11.86 -5.08
C GLU A 464 10.91 -11.72 -3.58
N THR A 465 11.10 -12.80 -2.83
CA THR A 465 11.08 -12.79 -1.37
C THR A 465 12.49 -12.57 -0.81
N MET A 466 12.61 -11.98 0.38
CA MET A 466 13.90 -11.69 1.01
C MET A 466 14.67 -12.95 1.41
N ALA A 467 13.99 -14.04 1.70
CA ALA A 467 14.59 -15.32 2.00
C ALA A 467 13.69 -16.49 1.61
N ALA A 468 14.26 -17.49 0.97
CA ALA A 468 13.63 -18.76 0.60
C ALA A 468 14.63 -19.91 0.68
N GLY A 469 14.15 -21.14 0.67
CA GLY A 469 15.01 -22.32 0.62
C GLY A 469 15.99 -22.41 1.79
N GLN A 470 17.26 -22.66 1.48
CA GLN A 470 18.31 -22.83 2.51
C GLN A 470 18.49 -21.56 3.35
N GLN A 471 18.44 -20.38 2.74
CA GLN A 471 18.58 -19.11 3.46
C GLN A 471 17.49 -18.92 4.53
N LEU A 472 16.25 -19.30 4.24
CA LEU A 472 15.14 -19.28 5.20
C LEU A 472 15.39 -20.27 6.34
N LEU A 473 15.90 -21.48 6.07
CA LEU A 473 16.24 -22.47 7.09
C LEU A 473 17.35 -21.95 8.02
N ASP A 474 18.37 -21.32 7.47
CA ASP A 474 19.47 -20.77 8.25
C ASP A 474 18.99 -19.60 9.14
N LEU A 475 18.08 -18.75 8.64
CA LEU A 475 17.42 -17.72 9.45
C LEU A 475 16.64 -18.32 10.61
N LEU A 476 15.83 -19.35 10.37
CA LEU A 476 15.03 -20.00 11.43
C LEU A 476 15.92 -20.56 12.54
N LYS A 477 17.01 -21.20 12.20
CA LYS A 477 18.01 -21.68 13.17
C LYS A 477 18.66 -20.52 13.94
N GLY A 478 19.06 -19.45 13.22
CA GLY A 478 19.65 -18.24 13.80
C GLY A 478 18.72 -17.52 14.77
N LEU A 479 17.40 -17.62 14.56
CA LEU A 479 16.36 -17.08 15.47
C LEU A 479 16.06 -17.97 16.70
N GLY A 480 16.78 -19.08 16.85
CA GLY A 480 16.71 -19.94 18.03
C GLY A 480 15.74 -21.11 17.92
N VAL A 481 15.28 -21.46 16.73
CA VAL A 481 14.50 -22.68 16.50
C VAL A 481 15.43 -23.90 16.63
N PRO A 482 15.17 -24.84 17.56
CA PRO A 482 16.02 -26.02 17.73
C PRO A 482 15.97 -26.92 16.48
N GLU A 483 17.12 -27.35 15.96
CA GLU A 483 17.18 -28.17 14.73
C GLU A 483 16.31 -29.43 14.79
N ARG A 484 16.23 -30.09 15.95
CA ARG A 484 15.39 -31.29 16.18
C ARG A 484 13.88 -31.03 16.07
N HIS A 485 13.46 -29.74 16.13
CA HIS A 485 12.07 -29.30 16.02
C HIS A 485 11.85 -28.40 14.78
N LEU A 486 12.84 -28.33 13.88
CA LEU A 486 12.73 -27.73 12.58
C LEU A 486 12.53 -28.84 11.53
N HIS A 487 11.31 -28.96 11.02
CA HIS A 487 10.94 -29.99 10.06
C HIS A 487 10.73 -29.39 8.67
N ILE A 488 11.10 -30.15 7.64
CA ILE A 488 10.86 -29.77 6.24
C ILE A 488 9.87 -30.76 5.66
N ILE A 489 8.84 -30.27 4.99
CA ILE A 489 7.88 -31.07 4.22
C ILE A 489 7.81 -30.55 2.78
N GLU A 490 7.63 -31.47 1.84
CA GLU A 490 7.34 -31.11 0.46
C GLU A 490 5.84 -31.34 0.21
N PRO A 491 5.03 -30.27 0.03
CA PRO A 491 3.58 -30.38 -0.13
C PRO A 491 3.19 -30.88 -1.53
N LEU A 492 3.37 -32.16 -1.75
CA LEU A 492 2.96 -32.91 -2.94
C LEU A 492 2.00 -34.03 -2.54
N SER A 493 1.01 -34.30 -3.37
CA SER A 493 0.02 -35.37 -3.10
C SER A 493 0.66 -36.74 -2.88
N LYS A 494 1.79 -37.04 -3.55
CA LYS A 494 2.53 -38.30 -3.35
C LYS A 494 3.18 -38.44 -1.96
N ASN A 495 3.47 -37.30 -1.30
CA ASN A 495 4.12 -37.24 0.01
C ASN A 495 3.11 -37.02 1.15
N HIS A 496 1.79 -37.04 0.83
CA HIS A 496 0.74 -36.61 1.75
C HIS A 496 0.80 -37.35 3.10
N SER A 497 0.85 -38.68 3.11
CA SER A 497 0.88 -39.49 4.34
C SER A 497 2.14 -39.22 5.19
N GLU A 498 3.30 -39.02 4.56
CA GLU A 498 4.55 -38.65 5.26
C GLU A 498 4.42 -37.25 5.87
N ASN A 499 3.87 -36.29 5.11
CA ASN A 499 3.65 -34.94 5.59
C ASN A 499 2.69 -34.92 6.79
N VAL A 500 1.59 -35.68 6.74
CA VAL A 500 0.65 -35.84 7.87
C VAL A 500 1.37 -36.39 9.11
N ALA A 501 2.15 -37.45 8.96
CA ALA A 501 2.90 -38.04 10.08
C ALA A 501 3.88 -37.04 10.73
N ARG A 502 4.63 -36.29 9.93
CA ARG A 502 5.56 -35.25 10.42
C ARG A 502 4.83 -34.10 11.11
N ILE A 503 3.68 -33.67 10.58
CA ILE A 503 2.84 -32.63 11.19
C ILE A 503 2.29 -33.12 12.53
N THR A 504 1.75 -34.32 12.59
CA THR A 504 1.24 -34.94 13.84
C THR A 504 2.36 -35.04 14.90
N GLN A 505 3.57 -35.45 14.51
CA GLN A 505 4.71 -35.48 15.42
C GLN A 505 5.05 -34.07 15.95
N ALA A 506 5.06 -33.05 15.10
CA ALA A 506 5.34 -31.68 15.52
C ALA A 506 4.27 -31.10 16.45
N ILE A 507 2.99 -31.40 16.19
CA ILE A 507 1.87 -30.98 17.04
C ILE A 507 1.93 -31.64 18.42
N SER A 508 2.35 -32.92 18.49
CA SER A 508 2.44 -33.67 19.74
C SER A 508 3.63 -33.27 20.63
N HIS A 509 4.51 -32.40 20.13
CA HIS A 509 5.62 -31.87 20.92
C HIS A 509 5.15 -30.70 21.78
N HIS A 510 5.32 -30.78 23.10
CA HIS A 510 5.11 -29.66 24.02
C HIS A 510 6.31 -28.73 23.99
N GLY A 511 6.15 -27.62 23.28
CA GLY A 511 7.16 -26.61 22.98
C GLY A 511 7.10 -26.13 21.52
N LEU A 512 8.04 -25.28 21.13
CA LEU A 512 8.07 -24.72 19.78
C LEU A 512 8.51 -25.77 18.76
N SER A 513 7.64 -26.02 17.78
CA SER A 513 7.96 -26.75 16.55
C SER A 513 7.78 -25.84 15.34
N VAL A 514 8.69 -25.92 14.36
CA VAL A 514 8.59 -25.18 13.10
C VAL A 514 8.60 -26.17 11.93
N ILE A 515 7.64 -26.03 11.04
CA ILE A 515 7.53 -26.82 9.82
C ILE A 515 7.68 -25.88 8.61
N VAL A 516 8.69 -26.11 7.78
CA VAL A 516 8.84 -25.41 6.51
C VAL A 516 8.21 -26.26 5.41
N ALA A 517 7.09 -25.77 4.85
CA ALA A 517 6.44 -26.39 3.71
C ALA A 517 7.02 -25.81 2.42
N GLN A 518 8.03 -26.50 1.87
CA GLN A 518 8.86 -25.98 0.79
C GLN A 518 8.45 -26.54 -0.56
N ARG A 519 7.92 -25.69 -1.40
CA ARG A 519 7.60 -25.98 -2.80
C ARG A 519 7.28 -24.70 -3.56
N GLU A 520 8.01 -24.47 -4.64
CA GLU A 520 7.88 -23.30 -5.50
C GLU A 520 6.46 -23.08 -6.03
N CYS A 521 6.05 -21.79 -6.10
CA CYS A 521 4.77 -21.38 -6.66
C CYS A 521 4.64 -21.83 -8.13
N ILE A 522 3.47 -22.38 -8.47
CA ILE A 522 3.18 -22.89 -9.83
C ILE A 522 3.26 -21.78 -10.91
N HIS A 523 3.07 -20.51 -10.51
CA HIS A 523 3.16 -19.39 -11.44
C HIS A 523 4.61 -18.99 -11.74
N ASN A 524 5.55 -19.20 -10.83
CA ASN A 524 6.98 -18.98 -11.08
C ASN A 524 7.53 -19.94 -12.15
N ARG A 525 7.16 -21.20 -12.08
CA ARG A 525 7.54 -22.21 -13.09
C ARG A 525 7.09 -21.85 -14.50
N ARG A 526 5.99 -21.08 -14.64
CA ARG A 526 5.48 -20.64 -15.96
C ARG A 526 6.21 -19.41 -16.49
N LYS A 527 6.84 -18.61 -15.63
CA LYS A 527 7.64 -17.44 -16.00
C LYS A 527 9.07 -17.78 -16.41
N ALA A 528 9.60 -18.96 -16.04
CA ALA A 528 10.87 -19.43 -16.54
C ALA A 528 10.76 -19.56 -18.08
N LYS A 529 11.37 -18.61 -18.79
CA LYS A 529 11.41 -18.63 -20.26
C LYS A 529 12.08 -19.94 -20.72
N PRO A 530 11.56 -20.60 -21.78
CA PRO A 530 12.34 -21.67 -22.42
C PRO A 530 13.69 -21.09 -22.87
N GLU A 531 14.77 -21.79 -22.57
CA GLU A 531 16.08 -21.46 -23.12
C GLU A 531 15.93 -21.20 -24.63
N PRO A 532 16.56 -20.15 -25.17
CA PRO A 532 16.55 -19.93 -26.61
C PRO A 532 17.13 -21.19 -27.27
N ALA A 533 16.34 -21.83 -28.11
CA ALA A 533 16.75 -23.01 -28.87
C ALA A 533 18.09 -22.71 -29.53
N ALA A 534 19.11 -23.51 -29.24
CA ALA A 534 20.43 -23.35 -29.79
C ALA A 534 20.34 -23.17 -31.31
N ALA A 535 20.87 -22.07 -31.82
CA ALA A 535 20.86 -21.75 -33.23
C ALA A 535 21.48 -22.95 -33.99
N LYS A 536 20.70 -23.59 -34.85
CA LYS A 536 21.19 -24.63 -35.77
C LYS A 536 22.33 -24.02 -36.59
N PRO A 537 23.48 -24.67 -36.68
CA PRO A 537 24.57 -24.17 -37.52
C PRO A 537 24.10 -24.01 -38.97
N ALA A 538 24.33 -22.84 -39.53
CA ALA A 538 24.05 -22.57 -40.92
C ALA A 538 24.79 -23.55 -41.79
N CYS A 539 24.08 -24.32 -42.60
CA CYS A 539 24.65 -25.17 -43.66
C CYS A 539 25.45 -24.28 -44.59
N ALA A 540 26.77 -24.48 -44.63
CA ALA A 540 27.65 -23.92 -45.63
C ALA A 540 27.24 -24.45 -47.00
N GLY A 541 26.58 -23.61 -47.79
CA GLY A 541 26.29 -23.87 -49.22
C GLY A 541 27.63 -23.92 -49.96
N ARG A 542 27.91 -25.08 -50.57
CA ARG A 542 28.98 -25.25 -51.53
C ARG A 542 28.62 -24.46 -52.79
N GLY A 543 29.57 -23.62 -53.21
CA GLY A 543 29.49 -22.92 -54.48
C GLY A 543 29.63 -23.86 -55.69
N GLN A 544 29.03 -23.47 -56.76
CA GLN A 544 29.58 -23.51 -58.12
C GLN A 544 29.28 -22.16 -58.76
#